data_73635e09ea8168bdd8268d26c7927d45
#
_entry.id   73635e09ea8168bdd8268d26c7927d45
#
_cell.length_a   1.000
_cell.length_b   1.000
_cell.length_c   1.000
_cell.angle_alpha   90.00
_cell.angle_beta   90.00
_cell.angle_gamma   90.00
#
_symmetry.space_group_name_H-M   'P 1'
#
loop_
_entity.id
_entity.type
_entity.pdbx_description
1 polymer ?
#
loop_
_entity_poly.entity_id
_entity_poly.type
_entity_poly.pdbx_seq_one_letter_code
_entity_poly.pdbx_strand_id
1 'polypeptide(L)'
;MYCPMKLYLKTHVDISQNDEYQLYNEIKNLKIDIQDLLQKNMRKLNKTMNLDEIETALGQNIATYTENNISTIKNLKLGITQEQTDEITDETYFNMKILALKAKKAMNILDKDGMEIVEMFFPNCMYSYLMKDKQLDLIGICDKIEIIDGKYYPISFKSSK
;
A
#
# COMPACT_ATOMS: atom_id res chain seq x y z
N MET A 1 -6.71 2.02 21.01
CA MET A 1 -6.20 1.82 22.37
C MET A 1 -4.74 1.40 22.27
N TYR A 2 -3.84 2.18 22.84
CA TYR A 2 -2.39 1.90 22.78
C TYR A 2 -2.07 0.82 23.83
N CYS A 3 -1.40 -0.26 23.44
CA CYS A 3 -1.00 -1.31 24.37
C CYS A 3 0.44 -1.02 24.88
N PRO A 4 0.62 -0.64 26.16
CA PRO A 4 1.95 -0.36 26.72
C PRO A 4 2.91 -1.55 26.60
N MET A 5 2.39 -2.77 26.67
CA MET A 5 3.15 -4.00 26.49
C MET A 5 3.77 -4.09 25.08
N LYS A 6 3.02 -3.67 24.05
CA LYS A 6 3.51 -3.67 22.66
C LYS A 6 4.64 -2.67 22.46
N LEU A 7 4.60 -1.53 23.14
CA LEU A 7 5.68 -0.55 23.16
C LEU A 7 6.91 -1.10 23.86
N TYR A 8 6.73 -1.67 25.05
CA TYR A 8 7.83 -2.29 25.83
C TYR A 8 8.53 -3.38 25.05
N LEU A 9 7.77 -4.28 24.40
CA LEU A 9 8.36 -5.36 23.58
C LEU A 9 9.15 -4.81 22.39
N LYS A 10 8.67 -3.76 21.73
CA LYS A 10 9.41 -3.12 20.61
C LYS A 10 10.72 -2.47 21.03
N THR A 11 10.83 -2.02 22.28
CA THR A 11 12.05 -1.33 22.76
C THR A 11 13.04 -2.25 23.45
N HIS A 12 12.61 -3.43 23.92
CA HIS A 12 13.44 -4.34 24.75
C HIS A 12 13.65 -5.72 24.12
N VAL A 13 12.91 -6.05 23.06
CA VAL A 13 13.10 -7.31 22.32
C VAL A 13 13.53 -6.97 20.90
N ASP A 14 14.64 -7.54 20.46
CA ASP A 14 15.06 -7.45 19.07
C ASP A 14 14.13 -8.28 18.18
N ILE A 15 13.05 -7.64 17.73
CA ILE A 15 12.03 -8.25 16.89
C ILE A 15 12.54 -8.40 15.44
N SER A 16 13.67 -7.77 15.10
CA SER A 16 14.21 -7.78 13.74
C SER A 16 14.65 -9.18 13.28
N GLN A 17 14.87 -10.12 14.20
CA GLN A 17 15.26 -11.50 13.91
C GLN A 17 14.05 -12.47 13.86
N ASN A 18 12.82 -11.97 14.03
CA ASN A 18 11.64 -12.81 13.93
C ASN A 18 11.18 -12.91 12.45
N ASP A 19 11.22 -14.11 11.90
CA ASP A 19 10.83 -14.40 10.50
C ASP A 19 9.40 -13.94 10.20
N GLU A 20 8.46 -14.10 11.14
CA GLU A 20 7.07 -13.64 11.00
C GLU A 20 6.98 -12.11 10.86
N TYR A 21 7.79 -11.38 11.62
CA TYR A 21 7.86 -9.92 11.51
C TYR A 21 8.53 -9.45 10.22
N GLN A 22 9.58 -10.15 9.79
CA GLN A 22 10.22 -9.86 8.50
C GLN A 22 9.26 -10.13 7.34
N LEU A 23 8.57 -11.26 7.35
CA LEU A 23 7.54 -11.58 6.36
C LEU A 23 6.44 -10.52 6.30
N TYR A 24 5.94 -10.10 7.46
CA TYR A 24 4.94 -9.02 7.51
C TYR A 24 5.46 -7.73 6.87
N ASN A 25 6.71 -7.34 7.13
CA ASN A 25 7.29 -6.13 6.54
C ASN A 25 7.48 -6.25 5.03
N GLU A 26 7.91 -7.41 4.53
CA GLU A 26 8.06 -7.65 3.09
C GLU A 26 6.71 -7.59 2.37
N ILE A 27 5.66 -8.21 2.92
CA ILE A 27 4.31 -8.12 2.35
C ILE A 27 3.79 -6.68 2.40
N LYS A 28 4.04 -5.97 3.49
CA LYS A 28 3.66 -4.55 3.63
C LYS A 28 4.35 -3.69 2.57
N ASN A 29 5.65 -3.87 2.38
CA ASN A 29 6.43 -3.14 1.38
C ASN A 29 5.92 -3.44 -0.04
N LEU A 30 5.66 -4.71 -0.36
CA LEU A 30 5.08 -5.10 -1.63
C LEU A 30 3.74 -4.39 -1.91
N LYS A 31 2.84 -4.32 -0.91
CA LYS A 31 1.57 -3.60 -1.05
C LYS A 31 1.74 -2.11 -1.28
N ILE A 32 2.73 -1.48 -0.64
CA ILE A 32 3.07 -0.06 -0.86
C ILE A 32 3.57 0.15 -2.29
N ASP A 33 4.50 -0.68 -2.74
CA ASP A 33 5.08 -0.57 -4.07
C ASP A 33 4.04 -0.80 -5.18
N ILE A 34 3.09 -1.73 -4.96
CA ILE A 34 1.95 -1.91 -5.87
C ILE A 34 1.08 -0.66 -5.93
N GLN A 35 0.82 0.00 -4.79
CA GLN A 35 0.09 1.27 -4.77
C GLN A 35 0.81 2.37 -5.55
N ASP A 36 2.13 2.47 -5.41
CA ASP A 36 2.95 3.44 -6.14
C ASP A 36 2.92 3.19 -7.65
N LEU A 37 2.96 1.91 -8.06
CA LEU A 37 2.81 1.53 -9.47
C LEU A 37 1.41 1.89 -10.01
N LEU A 38 0.35 1.60 -9.26
CA LEU A 38 -1.02 1.97 -9.62
C LEU A 38 -1.18 3.48 -9.76
N GLN A 39 -0.63 4.25 -8.82
CA GLN A 39 -0.62 5.71 -8.90
C GLN A 39 0.10 6.22 -10.14
N LYS A 40 1.27 5.65 -10.44
CA LYS A 40 2.06 5.99 -11.62
C LYS A 40 1.34 5.65 -12.93
N ASN A 41 0.68 4.49 -12.97
CA ASN A 41 -0.09 4.07 -14.14
C ASN A 41 -1.36 4.91 -14.30
N MET A 42 -2.02 5.28 -13.20
CA MET A 42 -3.20 6.13 -13.24
C MET A 42 -2.94 7.48 -13.89
N ARG A 43 -1.76 8.07 -13.69
CA ARG A 43 -1.38 9.34 -14.34
C ARG A 43 -1.35 9.28 -15.87
N LYS A 44 -1.27 8.07 -16.44
CA LYS A 44 -1.23 7.85 -17.90
C LYS A 44 -2.62 7.66 -18.51
N LEU A 45 -3.66 7.56 -17.70
CA LEU A 45 -5.02 7.33 -18.19
C LEU A 45 -5.55 8.56 -18.91
N ASN A 46 -6.27 8.32 -19.99
CA ASN A 46 -6.97 9.35 -20.75
C ASN A 46 -8.49 9.10 -20.66
N LYS A 47 -9.28 10.17 -20.54
CA LYS A 47 -10.73 10.09 -20.43
C LYS A 47 -11.43 9.41 -21.61
N THR A 48 -10.79 9.37 -22.78
CA THR A 48 -11.31 8.68 -23.98
C THR A 48 -11.18 7.17 -23.91
N MET A 49 -10.32 6.63 -23.04
CA MET A 49 -10.12 5.19 -22.88
C MET A 49 -11.40 4.51 -22.43
N ASN A 50 -11.69 3.33 -22.98
CA ASN A 50 -12.73 2.43 -22.48
C ASN A 50 -12.24 1.70 -21.21
N LEU A 51 -13.12 0.92 -20.57
CA LEU A 51 -12.80 0.25 -19.32
C LEU A 51 -11.67 -0.77 -19.46
N ASP A 52 -11.69 -1.56 -20.55
CA ASP A 52 -10.67 -2.60 -20.79
C ASP A 52 -9.29 -1.97 -21.03
N GLU A 53 -9.25 -0.84 -21.73
CA GLU A 53 -8.01 -0.07 -21.92
C GLU A 53 -7.48 0.50 -20.62
N ILE A 54 -8.37 0.96 -19.72
CA ILE A 54 -8.02 1.46 -18.38
C ILE A 54 -7.48 0.32 -17.52
N GLU A 55 -8.16 -0.84 -17.50
CA GLU A 55 -7.68 -2.02 -16.77
C GLU A 55 -6.30 -2.46 -17.26
N THR A 56 -6.11 -2.52 -18.56
CA THR A 56 -4.82 -2.86 -19.17
C THR A 56 -3.72 -1.85 -18.80
N ALA A 57 -4.02 -0.56 -18.85
CA ALA A 57 -3.07 0.51 -18.52
C ALA A 57 -2.72 0.51 -17.03
N LEU A 58 -3.70 0.32 -16.15
CA LEU A 58 -3.47 0.20 -14.70
C LEU A 58 -2.67 -1.06 -14.36
N GLY A 59 -2.95 -2.19 -15.02
CA GLY A 59 -2.28 -3.47 -14.81
C GLY A 59 -0.87 -3.55 -15.38
N GLN A 60 -0.41 -2.53 -16.11
CA GLN A 60 0.91 -2.55 -16.73
C GLN A 60 2.02 -2.80 -15.70
N ASN A 61 2.77 -3.89 -15.89
CA ASN A 61 3.87 -4.36 -15.05
C ASN A 61 3.46 -4.83 -13.63
N ILE A 62 2.20 -4.71 -13.21
CA ILE A 62 1.79 -5.09 -11.84
C ILE A 62 1.90 -6.59 -11.64
N ALA A 63 1.40 -7.40 -12.58
CA ALA A 63 1.49 -8.86 -12.49
C ALA A 63 2.95 -9.33 -12.35
N THR A 64 3.80 -8.92 -13.27
CA THR A 64 5.23 -9.28 -13.27
C THR A 64 5.93 -8.79 -12.00
N TYR A 65 5.61 -7.59 -11.54
CA TYR A 65 6.19 -7.03 -10.31
C TYR A 65 5.77 -7.85 -9.09
N THR A 66 4.49 -8.18 -8.97
CA THR A 66 3.94 -8.97 -7.87
C THR A 66 4.57 -10.37 -7.83
N GLU A 67 4.63 -11.07 -8.97
CA GLU A 67 5.23 -12.40 -9.09
C GLU A 67 6.72 -12.41 -8.71
N ASN A 68 7.49 -11.43 -9.20
CA ASN A 68 8.92 -11.33 -8.89
C ASN A 68 9.16 -11.09 -7.40
N ASN A 69 8.37 -10.22 -6.77
CA ASN A 69 8.52 -9.94 -5.34
C ASN A 69 8.06 -11.12 -4.49
N ILE A 70 6.96 -11.80 -4.84
CA ILE A 70 6.55 -13.04 -4.17
C ILE A 70 7.66 -14.09 -4.27
N SER A 71 8.29 -14.24 -5.44
CA SER A 71 9.42 -15.14 -5.63
C SER A 71 10.62 -14.76 -4.75
N THR A 72 10.89 -13.47 -4.61
CA THR A 72 11.93 -12.95 -3.71
C THR A 72 11.62 -13.29 -2.25
N ILE A 73 10.39 -13.04 -1.79
CA ILE A 73 9.94 -13.36 -0.42
C ILE A 73 10.05 -14.87 -0.15
N LYS A 74 9.67 -15.73 -1.12
CA LYS A 74 9.85 -17.18 -1.02
C LYS A 74 11.33 -17.58 -0.86
N ASN A 75 12.23 -16.91 -1.59
CA ASN A 75 13.67 -17.16 -1.51
C ASN A 75 14.28 -16.76 -0.15
N LEU A 76 13.69 -15.79 0.54
CA LEU A 76 14.10 -15.40 1.90
C LEU A 76 13.74 -16.47 2.95
N LYS A 77 12.97 -17.50 2.59
CA LYS A 77 12.54 -18.60 3.46
C LYS A 77 11.80 -18.15 4.74
N LEU A 78 11.09 -17.06 4.67
CA LEU A 78 10.34 -16.46 5.79
C LEU A 78 9.02 -17.19 6.08
N GLY A 79 8.75 -18.31 5.42
CA GLY A 79 7.57 -19.15 5.70
C GLY A 79 6.27 -18.67 5.07
N ILE A 80 6.33 -17.87 3.99
CA ILE A 80 5.11 -17.46 3.25
C ILE A 80 4.40 -18.72 2.69
N THR A 81 3.10 -18.82 2.95
CA THR A 81 2.27 -19.92 2.48
C THR A 81 1.75 -19.67 1.06
N GLN A 82 1.31 -20.75 0.38
CA GLN A 82 0.67 -20.60 -0.94
C GLN A 82 -0.64 -19.83 -0.83
N GLU A 83 -1.43 -20.06 0.21
CA GLU A 83 -2.67 -19.35 0.49
C GLU A 83 -2.44 -17.82 0.60
N GLN A 84 -1.38 -17.41 1.33
CA GLN A 84 -1.02 -15.98 1.44
C GLN A 84 -0.59 -15.37 0.09
N THR A 85 0.12 -16.15 -0.74
CA THR A 85 0.50 -15.67 -2.08
C THR A 85 -0.69 -15.50 -3.00
N ASP A 86 -1.63 -16.43 -2.96
CA ASP A 86 -2.86 -16.39 -3.75
C ASP A 86 -3.74 -15.22 -3.28
N GLU A 87 -3.89 -15.02 -1.96
CA GLU A 87 -4.61 -13.89 -1.37
C GLU A 87 -4.04 -12.53 -1.80
N ILE A 88 -2.71 -12.37 -1.76
CA ILE A 88 -2.04 -11.12 -2.19
C ILE A 88 -2.31 -10.85 -3.67
N THR A 89 -2.24 -11.89 -4.48
CA THR A 89 -2.45 -11.79 -5.93
C THR A 89 -3.90 -11.42 -6.24
N ASP A 90 -4.85 -12.12 -5.65
CA ASP A 90 -6.29 -11.90 -5.84
C ASP A 90 -6.72 -10.52 -5.34
N GLU A 91 -6.23 -10.10 -4.16
CA GLU A 91 -6.47 -8.77 -3.61
C GLU A 91 -5.94 -7.67 -4.55
N THR A 92 -4.74 -7.86 -5.10
CA THR A 92 -4.12 -6.92 -6.04
C THR A 92 -4.98 -6.74 -7.29
N TYR A 93 -5.39 -7.85 -7.92
CA TYR A 93 -6.23 -7.79 -9.12
C TYR A 93 -7.62 -7.22 -8.83
N PHE A 94 -8.23 -7.60 -7.72
CA PHE A 94 -9.52 -7.07 -7.32
C PHE A 94 -9.48 -5.56 -7.11
N ASN A 95 -8.49 -5.08 -6.35
CA ASN A 95 -8.32 -3.66 -6.07
C ASN A 95 -8.03 -2.86 -7.35
N MET A 96 -7.25 -3.41 -8.28
CA MET A 96 -6.99 -2.81 -9.59
C MET A 96 -8.27 -2.65 -10.40
N LYS A 97 -9.13 -3.66 -10.47
CA LYS A 97 -10.42 -3.60 -11.18
C LYS A 97 -11.37 -2.55 -10.57
N ILE A 98 -11.47 -2.54 -9.24
CA ILE A 98 -12.27 -1.52 -8.53
C ILE A 98 -11.74 -0.12 -8.82
N LEU A 99 -10.42 0.05 -8.83
CA LEU A 99 -9.78 1.32 -9.16
C LEU A 99 -10.09 1.74 -10.60
N ALA A 100 -10.05 0.82 -11.57
CA ALA A 100 -10.39 1.08 -12.96
C ALA A 100 -11.81 1.61 -13.11
N LEU A 101 -12.79 0.95 -12.48
CA LEU A 101 -14.19 1.37 -12.49
C LEU A 101 -14.36 2.77 -11.87
N LYS A 102 -13.74 3.02 -10.71
CA LYS A 102 -13.79 4.32 -10.04
C LYS A 102 -13.13 5.41 -10.86
N ALA A 103 -11.95 5.13 -11.46
CA ALA A 103 -11.23 6.07 -12.31
C ALA A 103 -12.06 6.43 -13.55
N LYS A 104 -12.63 5.44 -14.26
CA LYS A 104 -13.50 5.70 -15.43
C LYS A 104 -14.68 6.57 -15.06
N LYS A 105 -15.35 6.26 -13.95
CA LYS A 105 -16.48 7.06 -13.46
C LYS A 105 -16.06 8.50 -13.14
N ALA A 106 -14.96 8.69 -12.44
CA ALA A 106 -14.45 10.02 -12.08
C ALA A 106 -14.04 10.83 -13.31
N MET A 107 -13.33 10.23 -14.27
CA MET A 107 -12.92 10.88 -15.51
C MET A 107 -14.14 11.33 -16.33
N ASN A 108 -15.18 10.49 -16.41
CA ASN A 108 -16.41 10.84 -17.13
C ASN A 108 -17.21 11.96 -16.45
N ILE A 109 -17.31 11.96 -15.10
CA ILE A 109 -18.08 12.97 -14.37
C ILE A 109 -17.36 14.33 -14.36
N LEU A 110 -16.04 14.31 -14.20
CA LEU A 110 -15.24 15.52 -14.05
C LEU A 110 -14.71 16.07 -15.38
N ASP A 111 -14.86 15.29 -16.45
CA ASP A 111 -14.28 15.56 -17.78
C ASP A 111 -12.76 15.80 -17.73
N LYS A 112 -12.02 14.97 -16.93
CA LYS A 112 -10.60 15.09 -16.64
C LYS A 112 -9.86 13.80 -16.95
N ASP A 113 -8.56 13.93 -17.25
CA ASP A 113 -7.65 12.80 -17.44
C ASP A 113 -7.10 12.28 -16.10
N GLY A 114 -6.50 11.08 -16.13
CA GLY A 114 -5.95 10.42 -14.95
C GLY A 114 -4.94 11.27 -14.18
N MET A 115 -4.13 12.08 -14.86
CA MET A 115 -3.16 12.98 -14.23
C MET A 115 -3.82 14.02 -13.33
N GLU A 116 -5.03 14.47 -13.67
CA GLU A 116 -5.75 15.50 -12.91
C GLU A 116 -6.57 14.94 -11.75
N ILE A 117 -6.94 13.65 -11.83
CA ILE A 117 -7.76 13.00 -10.80
C ILE A 117 -6.96 12.08 -9.87
N VAL A 118 -5.69 11.83 -10.16
CA VAL A 118 -4.86 10.85 -9.42
C VAL A 118 -4.83 11.13 -7.92
N GLU A 119 -4.76 12.39 -7.51
CA GLU A 119 -4.70 12.77 -6.09
C GLU A 119 -5.99 12.47 -5.32
N MET A 120 -7.13 12.32 -6.03
CA MET A 120 -8.39 11.90 -5.41
C MET A 120 -8.36 10.44 -4.94
N PHE A 121 -7.55 9.61 -5.60
CA PHE A 121 -7.42 8.18 -5.31
C PHE A 121 -6.16 7.85 -4.51
N PHE A 122 -5.13 8.66 -4.70
CA PHE A 122 -3.82 8.51 -4.07
C PHE A 122 -3.42 9.87 -3.46
N PRO A 123 -3.99 10.22 -2.31
CA PRO A 123 -3.62 11.46 -1.63
C PRO A 123 -2.13 11.43 -1.26
N ASN A 124 -1.51 12.60 -1.25
CA ASN A 124 -0.11 12.72 -0.81
C ASN A 124 0.06 12.07 0.56
N CYS A 125 1.06 11.23 0.71
CA CYS A 125 1.27 10.48 1.95
C CYS A 125 2.75 10.34 2.29
N MET A 126 3.00 10.13 3.58
CA MET A 126 4.32 9.76 4.12
C MET A 126 4.19 8.39 4.76
N TYR A 127 5.14 7.49 4.45
CA TYR A 127 5.19 6.15 5.03
C TYR A 127 6.25 6.06 6.12
N SER A 128 6.01 5.19 7.10
CA SER A 128 6.95 4.89 8.18
C SER A 128 7.49 6.15 8.89
N TYR A 129 6.62 7.13 9.12
CA TYR A 129 6.99 8.42 9.69
C TYR A 129 7.33 8.29 11.18
N LEU A 130 8.57 8.66 11.54
CA LEU A 130 9.04 8.65 12.92
C LEU A 130 8.48 9.87 13.67
N MET A 131 7.64 9.61 14.66
CA MET A 131 7.10 10.62 15.57
C MET A 131 7.86 10.58 16.89
N LYS A 132 8.21 11.77 17.41
CA LYS A 132 8.84 11.95 18.73
C LYS A 132 8.08 12.99 19.51
N ASP A 133 7.70 12.64 20.73
CA ASP A 133 7.17 13.58 21.70
C ASP A 133 8.15 13.67 22.88
N LYS A 134 8.77 14.83 23.07
CA LYS A 134 9.76 15.05 24.12
C LYS A 134 9.12 15.23 25.50
N GLN A 135 7.87 15.67 25.57
CA GLN A 135 7.18 15.87 26.85
C GLN A 135 6.72 14.56 27.46
N LEU A 136 6.30 13.63 26.58
CA LEU A 136 5.84 12.31 26.98
C LEU A 136 6.93 11.25 26.91
N ASP A 137 8.15 11.63 26.48
CA ASP A 137 9.26 10.72 26.22
C ASP A 137 8.85 9.51 25.36
N LEU A 138 8.05 9.80 24.33
CA LEU A 138 7.53 8.79 23.42
C LEU A 138 8.17 8.88 22.05
N ILE A 139 8.54 7.71 21.51
CA ILE A 139 8.96 7.54 20.12
C ILE A 139 8.05 6.49 19.50
N GLY A 140 7.52 6.79 18.32
CA GLY A 140 6.67 5.86 17.59
C GLY A 140 6.83 6.02 16.09
N ILE A 141 6.50 4.96 15.35
CA ILE A 141 6.45 5.01 13.90
C ILE A 141 4.97 4.93 13.49
N CYS A 142 4.52 5.93 12.73
CA CYS A 142 3.23 5.89 12.07
C CYS A 142 3.39 5.16 10.73
N ASP A 143 2.54 4.16 10.48
CA ASP A 143 2.64 3.35 9.25
C ASP A 143 2.45 4.21 8.00
N LYS A 144 1.47 5.11 8.02
CA LYS A 144 1.15 6.03 6.94
C LYS A 144 0.54 7.32 7.50
N ILE A 145 0.89 8.45 6.92
CA ILE A 145 0.20 9.73 7.15
C ILE A 145 -0.32 10.21 5.80
N GLU A 146 -1.63 10.35 5.66
CA GLU A 146 -2.25 10.98 4.49
C GLU A 146 -2.37 12.49 4.70
N ILE A 147 -2.10 13.25 3.64
CA ILE A 147 -2.23 14.70 3.64
C ILE A 147 -3.41 15.05 2.72
N ILE A 148 -4.52 15.49 3.33
CA ILE A 148 -5.74 15.86 2.63
C ILE A 148 -6.08 17.30 3.03
N ASP A 149 -6.18 18.20 2.06
CA ASP A 149 -6.46 19.63 2.28
C ASP A 149 -5.54 20.27 3.34
N GLY A 150 -4.25 19.91 3.32
CA GLY A 150 -3.25 20.41 4.27
C GLY A 150 -3.36 19.86 5.69
N LYS A 151 -4.26 18.92 5.95
CA LYS A 151 -4.42 18.21 7.22
C LYS A 151 -3.76 16.86 7.18
N TYR A 152 -3.20 16.43 8.32
CA TYR A 152 -2.48 15.17 8.46
C TYR A 152 -3.35 14.12 9.13
N TYR A 153 -3.54 12.99 8.46
CA TYR A 153 -4.36 11.86 8.94
C TYR A 153 -3.45 10.64 9.17
N PRO A 154 -3.09 10.33 10.43
CA PRO A 154 -2.30 9.15 10.73
C PRO A 154 -3.12 7.88 10.56
N ILE A 155 -2.57 6.90 9.84
CA ILE A 155 -3.18 5.61 9.56
C ILE A 155 -2.27 4.52 10.11
N SER A 156 -2.85 3.58 10.84
CA SER A 156 -2.16 2.38 11.30
C SER A 156 -2.76 1.16 10.62
N PHE A 157 -1.92 0.37 9.97
CA PHE A 157 -2.34 -0.90 9.39
C PHE A 157 -2.38 -1.97 10.49
N LYS A 158 -3.52 -2.64 10.61
CA LYS A 158 -3.66 -3.80 11.49
C LYS A 158 -3.85 -5.03 10.62
N SER A 159 -2.98 -6.04 10.79
CA SER A 159 -3.28 -7.38 10.32
C SER A 159 -4.36 -7.97 11.22
N SER A 160 -5.54 -8.26 10.68
CA SER A 160 -6.49 -9.15 11.34
C SER A 160 -5.88 -10.55 11.34
N LYS A 161 -5.71 -11.14 12.53
CA LYS A 161 -5.55 -12.58 12.66
C LYS A 161 -6.92 -13.23 12.55
#